data_e390af7e805a829a40b0891f5981283c
#
_entry.id   e390af7e805a829a40b0891f5981283c
#
_cell.length_a   1.000
_cell.length_b   1.000
_cell.length_c   1.000
_cell.angle_alpha   90.00
_cell.angle_beta   90.00
_cell.angle_gamma   90.00
#
_symmetry.space_group_name_H-M   'P 1'
#
loop_
_entity.id
_entity.type
_entity.pdbx_description
1 polymer ?
#
loop_
_entity_poly.entity_id
_entity_poly.type
_entity_poly.pdbx_seq_one_letter_code
_entity_poly.pdbx_strand_id
1 'polypeptide(L)'
;MKVLITGGAGNIGSRLAASLIRRGDQVVVLDVNSEPLYPTPEFSKADICPGGVDDRELVMATVAEARPDSIFHLAAILSGGAEKDPDRTWRVNLEGTRNVLEAAVAAGVNRVVFTSTIATYGAGVPEPVNEHTPQWPSGLYGATKVAGERLGVYYHLRHGLDFRGVRLGAMVAPDAPVGGAASAFVCELYAQAVQCGAYRFDVYPTTQLPVVWVDDVVHALVGLHDADGEMLRHRVYNIAAGTPSVQAMADAVVRRIPDVKIDFVPDPVRAPIVDSWPSAMDVSASHDDWGWRPAFDLEQMTEQVLHELRERDAEPGRYI
;
A
#
# COMPACT_ATOMS: atom_id res chain seq x y z
N MET A 1 -7.13 -21.84 -2.11
CA MET A 1 -5.74 -21.73 -2.66
C MET A 1 -4.75 -21.66 -1.52
N LYS A 2 -3.46 -21.87 -1.78
CA LYS A 2 -2.38 -21.54 -0.85
C LYS A 2 -1.68 -20.26 -1.32
N VAL A 3 -1.57 -19.28 -0.45
CA VAL A 3 -1.07 -17.94 -0.78
C VAL A 3 0.08 -17.58 0.13
N LEU A 4 1.16 -17.04 -0.42
CA LEU A 4 2.24 -16.42 0.34
C LEU A 4 2.09 -14.89 0.30
N ILE A 5 2.19 -14.24 1.45
CA ILE A 5 2.19 -12.77 1.55
C ILE A 5 3.52 -12.35 2.15
N THR A 6 4.35 -11.64 1.38
CA THR A 6 5.54 -10.98 1.95
C THR A 6 5.15 -9.60 2.45
N GLY A 7 5.64 -9.21 3.63
CA GLY A 7 5.15 -8.01 4.31
C GLY A 7 3.74 -8.21 4.89
N GLY A 8 3.39 -9.47 5.21
CA GLY A 8 2.04 -9.85 5.60
C GLY A 8 1.65 -9.40 7.01
N ALA A 9 2.60 -9.06 7.88
CA ALA A 9 2.31 -8.47 9.19
C ALA A 9 2.10 -6.93 9.13
N GLY A 10 2.40 -6.30 7.99
CA GLY A 10 2.16 -4.88 7.76
C GLY A 10 0.67 -4.53 7.69
N ASN A 11 0.37 -3.23 7.56
CA ASN A 11 -1.00 -2.69 7.54
C ASN A 11 -1.89 -3.34 6.47
N ILE A 12 -1.48 -3.29 5.19
CA ILE A 12 -2.21 -3.93 4.10
C ILE A 12 -2.15 -5.45 4.25
N GLY A 13 -0.97 -5.99 4.58
CA GLY A 13 -0.70 -7.42 4.60
C GLY A 13 -1.55 -8.19 5.59
N SER A 14 -1.72 -7.67 6.82
CA SER A 14 -2.51 -8.31 7.85
C SER A 14 -4.02 -8.30 7.53
N ARG A 15 -4.53 -7.22 6.95
CA ARG A 15 -5.91 -7.15 6.46
C ARG A 15 -6.14 -8.08 5.27
N LEU A 16 -5.20 -8.14 4.33
CA LEU A 16 -5.24 -9.06 3.20
C LEU A 16 -5.21 -10.52 3.69
N ALA A 17 -4.32 -10.87 4.61
CA ALA A 17 -4.26 -12.21 5.20
C ALA A 17 -5.59 -12.60 5.84
N ALA A 18 -6.18 -11.71 6.66
CA ALA A 18 -7.49 -11.94 7.26
C ALA A 18 -8.60 -12.13 6.21
N SER A 19 -8.61 -11.33 5.15
CA SER A 19 -9.57 -11.44 4.05
C SER A 19 -9.46 -12.77 3.31
N LEU A 20 -8.23 -13.19 2.96
CA LEU A 20 -7.98 -14.46 2.26
C LEU A 20 -8.33 -15.67 3.14
N ILE A 21 -8.01 -15.63 4.43
CA ILE A 21 -8.37 -16.69 5.38
C ILE A 21 -9.90 -16.80 5.53
N ARG A 22 -10.63 -15.69 5.62
CA ARG A 22 -12.10 -15.70 5.61
C ARG A 22 -12.68 -16.30 4.33
N ARG A 23 -12.03 -16.10 3.20
CA ARG A 23 -12.38 -16.72 1.92
C ARG A 23 -12.12 -18.24 1.89
N GLY A 24 -11.36 -18.77 2.86
CA GLY A 24 -11.00 -20.19 2.95
C GLY A 24 -9.63 -20.54 2.33
N ASP A 25 -8.78 -19.54 2.07
CA ASP A 25 -7.43 -19.76 1.59
C ASP A 25 -6.49 -20.13 2.75
N GLN A 26 -5.45 -20.89 2.44
CA GLN A 26 -4.31 -21.12 3.32
C GLN A 26 -3.30 -20.00 3.11
N VAL A 27 -2.93 -19.31 4.17
CA VAL A 27 -2.04 -18.15 4.09
C VAL A 27 -0.74 -18.41 4.83
N VAL A 28 0.38 -18.19 4.13
CA VAL A 28 1.72 -18.12 4.70
C VAL A 28 2.17 -16.67 4.67
N VAL A 29 2.73 -16.18 5.76
CA VAL A 29 3.24 -14.81 5.88
C VAL A 29 4.75 -14.85 6.04
N LEU A 30 5.49 -14.17 5.16
CA LEU A 30 6.92 -13.89 5.31
C LEU A 30 7.07 -12.42 5.71
N ASP A 31 7.48 -12.17 6.95
CA ASP A 31 7.68 -10.82 7.47
C ASP A 31 8.78 -10.79 8.53
N VAL A 32 9.46 -9.66 8.68
CA VAL A 32 10.44 -9.43 9.76
C VAL A 32 9.76 -9.32 11.13
N ASN A 33 8.47 -8.96 11.14
CA ASN A 33 7.63 -8.92 12.34
C ASN A 33 6.70 -10.14 12.36
N SER A 34 6.53 -10.73 13.55
CA SER A 34 5.56 -11.82 13.74
C SER A 34 4.17 -11.32 14.14
N GLU A 35 4.10 -10.13 14.73
CA GLU A 35 2.86 -9.53 15.19
C GLU A 35 2.27 -8.63 14.11
N PRO A 36 0.97 -8.78 13.78
CA PRO A 36 0.32 -7.99 12.75
C PRO A 36 0.00 -6.57 13.24
N LEU A 37 0.09 -5.59 12.35
CA LEU A 37 -0.39 -4.22 12.64
C LEU A 37 -1.91 -4.15 12.74
N TYR A 38 -2.64 -5.07 12.11
CA TYR A 38 -4.09 -5.23 12.24
C TYR A 38 -4.40 -6.63 12.78
N PRO A 39 -4.43 -6.80 14.13
CA PRO A 39 -4.68 -8.09 14.76
C PRO A 39 -6.14 -8.52 14.58
N THR A 40 -6.34 -9.73 14.08
CA THR A 40 -7.65 -10.36 13.92
C THR A 40 -7.59 -11.83 14.29
N PRO A 41 -8.71 -12.45 14.70
CA PRO A 41 -8.76 -13.89 14.93
C PRO A 41 -8.41 -14.71 13.67
N GLU A 42 -8.65 -14.17 12.48
CA GLU A 42 -8.29 -14.82 11.22
C GLU A 42 -6.77 -14.85 11.06
N PHE A 43 -6.08 -13.73 11.30
CA PHE A 43 -4.63 -13.65 11.13
C PHE A 43 -3.88 -14.70 11.97
N SER A 44 -4.38 -15.06 13.15
CA SER A 44 -3.78 -16.10 14.00
C SER A 44 -3.78 -17.50 13.37
N LYS A 45 -4.49 -17.69 12.26
CA LYS A 45 -4.50 -18.95 11.48
C LYS A 45 -3.48 -18.97 10.34
N ALA A 46 -2.75 -17.86 10.11
CA ALA A 46 -1.69 -17.81 9.13
C ALA A 46 -0.43 -18.53 9.65
N ASP A 47 0.28 -19.20 8.74
CA ASP A 47 1.59 -19.74 9.02
C ASP A 47 2.63 -18.62 8.92
N ILE A 48 3.25 -18.25 10.04
CA ILE A 48 4.22 -17.14 10.07
C ILE A 48 5.64 -17.68 9.86
N CYS A 49 6.32 -17.15 8.85
CA CYS A 49 7.74 -17.35 8.58
C CYS A 49 8.49 -16.05 8.88
N PRO A 50 9.21 -15.93 10.01
CA PRO A 50 9.92 -14.70 10.35
C PRO A 50 11.17 -14.52 9.49
N GLY A 51 11.30 -13.34 8.85
CA GLY A 51 12.48 -12.95 8.10
C GLY A 51 12.22 -11.94 7.00
N GLY A 52 13.31 -11.47 6.38
CA GLY A 52 13.29 -10.42 5.35
C GLY A 52 13.35 -10.97 3.94
N VAL A 53 12.76 -10.24 2.98
CA VAL A 53 12.82 -10.61 1.55
C VAL A 53 14.21 -10.39 0.94
N ASP A 54 15.08 -9.65 1.60
CA ASP A 54 16.49 -9.44 1.24
C ASP A 54 17.37 -10.67 1.56
N ASP A 55 16.88 -11.62 2.35
CA ASP A 55 17.49 -12.94 2.51
C ASP A 55 17.02 -13.88 1.39
N ARG A 56 17.87 -14.03 0.37
CA ARG A 56 17.55 -14.85 -0.81
C ARG A 56 17.34 -16.31 -0.47
N GLU A 57 18.16 -16.88 0.43
CA GLU A 57 18.07 -18.29 0.79
C GLU A 57 16.77 -18.58 1.55
N LEU A 58 16.39 -17.71 2.46
CA LEU A 58 15.13 -17.79 3.18
C LEU A 58 13.93 -17.69 2.23
N VAL A 59 13.92 -16.72 1.30
CA VAL A 59 12.83 -16.57 0.33
C VAL A 59 12.69 -17.82 -0.53
N MET A 60 13.81 -18.35 -1.06
CA MET A 60 13.81 -19.56 -1.89
C MET A 60 13.29 -20.77 -1.11
N ALA A 61 13.74 -20.96 0.14
CA ALA A 61 13.30 -22.04 1.01
C ALA A 61 11.81 -21.92 1.37
N THR A 62 11.36 -20.72 1.76
CA THR A 62 9.95 -20.46 2.11
C THR A 62 9.01 -20.75 0.96
N VAL A 63 9.33 -20.28 -0.26
CA VAL A 63 8.49 -20.53 -1.44
C VAL A 63 8.50 -22.02 -1.84
N ALA A 64 9.66 -22.68 -1.77
CA ALA A 64 9.78 -24.10 -2.09
C ALA A 64 9.02 -25.00 -1.09
N GLU A 65 9.02 -24.69 0.20
CA GLU A 65 8.31 -25.40 1.24
C GLU A 65 6.80 -25.11 1.19
N ALA A 66 6.43 -23.84 1.11
CA ALA A 66 5.04 -23.42 1.07
C ALA A 66 4.33 -23.89 -0.21
N ARG A 67 5.01 -23.91 -1.36
CA ARG A 67 4.42 -24.19 -2.68
C ARG A 67 3.14 -23.41 -2.92
N PRO A 68 3.16 -22.08 -2.81
CA PRO A 68 1.97 -21.29 -2.94
C PRO A 68 1.48 -21.28 -4.40
N ASP A 69 0.16 -21.23 -4.60
CA ASP A 69 -0.45 -21.00 -5.91
C ASP A 69 -0.14 -19.57 -6.41
N SER A 70 -0.05 -18.62 -5.48
CA SER A 70 0.25 -17.22 -5.77
C SER A 70 0.96 -16.50 -4.61
N ILE A 71 1.65 -15.41 -4.95
CA ILE A 71 2.36 -14.55 -4.00
C ILE A 71 1.81 -13.13 -4.08
N PHE A 72 1.47 -12.54 -2.93
CA PHE A 72 1.27 -11.10 -2.79
C PHE A 72 2.56 -10.49 -2.22
N HIS A 73 3.25 -9.69 -3.02
CA HIS A 73 4.51 -9.08 -2.63
C HIS A 73 4.29 -7.63 -2.17
N LEU A 74 4.19 -7.46 -0.84
CA LEU A 74 3.93 -6.18 -0.19
C LEU A 74 5.13 -5.65 0.60
N ALA A 75 6.11 -6.52 0.90
CA ALA A 75 7.30 -6.16 1.67
C ALA A 75 8.06 -5.00 1.03
N ALA A 76 8.25 -3.91 1.77
CA ALA A 76 9.02 -2.77 1.35
C ALA A 76 9.37 -1.84 2.52
N ILE A 77 10.48 -1.12 2.39
CA ILE A 77 10.77 0.08 3.17
C ILE A 77 10.06 1.25 2.49
N LEU A 78 9.21 1.98 3.23
CA LEU A 78 8.43 3.09 2.72
C LEU A 78 9.24 4.38 2.56
N SER A 79 8.67 5.36 1.86
CA SER A 79 9.34 6.62 1.50
C SER A 79 9.97 7.37 2.67
N GLY A 80 9.35 7.39 3.86
CA GLY A 80 9.90 8.04 5.04
C GLY A 80 11.13 7.34 5.64
N GLY A 81 11.31 6.04 5.38
CA GLY A 81 12.49 5.26 5.79
C GLY A 81 13.56 5.16 4.70
N ALA A 82 13.15 5.29 3.44
CA ALA A 82 14.01 4.97 2.30
C ALA A 82 15.24 5.87 2.19
N GLU A 83 15.09 7.17 2.42
CA GLU A 83 16.19 8.12 2.38
C GLU A 83 17.07 8.08 3.64
N LYS A 84 16.58 7.47 4.73
CA LYS A 84 17.34 7.32 5.98
C LYS A 84 18.35 6.18 5.92
N ASP A 85 18.04 5.12 5.17
CA ASP A 85 18.90 3.95 4.96
C ASP A 85 18.79 3.48 3.51
N PRO A 86 19.49 4.17 2.58
CA PRO A 86 19.44 3.85 1.15
C PRO A 86 19.88 2.43 0.81
N ASP A 87 20.95 1.94 1.46
CA ASP A 87 21.49 0.60 1.20
C ASP A 87 20.52 -0.50 1.61
N ARG A 88 19.88 -0.36 2.77
CA ARG A 88 18.85 -1.29 3.21
C ARG A 88 17.61 -1.19 2.32
N THR A 89 17.22 0.01 1.92
CA THR A 89 16.10 0.21 0.99
C THR A 89 16.35 -0.48 -0.34
N TRP A 90 17.56 -0.37 -0.88
CA TRP A 90 17.94 -1.07 -2.11
C TRP A 90 17.82 -2.59 -1.95
N ARG A 91 18.42 -3.15 -0.89
CA ARG A 91 18.37 -4.60 -0.62
C ARG A 91 16.93 -5.10 -0.47
N VAL A 92 16.12 -4.44 0.36
CA VAL A 92 14.74 -4.89 0.63
C VAL A 92 13.84 -4.68 -0.58
N ASN A 93 13.81 -3.45 -1.15
CA ASN A 93 12.82 -3.11 -2.16
C ASN A 93 13.14 -3.66 -3.54
N LEU A 94 14.42 -3.71 -3.92
CA LEU A 94 14.81 -4.14 -5.27
C LEU A 94 15.34 -5.56 -5.28
N GLU A 95 16.37 -5.89 -4.49
CA GLU A 95 16.91 -7.25 -4.45
C GLU A 95 15.88 -8.23 -3.85
N GLY A 96 15.14 -7.81 -2.83
CA GLY A 96 14.03 -8.57 -2.26
C GLY A 96 12.93 -8.86 -3.28
N THR A 97 12.54 -7.86 -4.09
CA THR A 97 11.60 -8.08 -5.21
C THR A 97 12.14 -9.09 -6.20
N ARG A 98 13.42 -8.98 -6.58
CA ARG A 98 14.07 -9.96 -7.46
C ARG A 98 14.07 -11.36 -6.86
N ASN A 99 14.41 -11.51 -5.57
CA ASN A 99 14.42 -12.79 -4.87
C ASN A 99 13.04 -13.47 -4.92
N VAL A 100 11.97 -12.70 -4.68
CA VAL A 100 10.58 -13.20 -4.74
C VAL A 100 10.22 -13.66 -6.16
N LEU A 101 10.57 -12.88 -7.19
CA LEU A 101 10.29 -13.23 -8.59
C LEU A 101 11.08 -14.46 -9.04
N GLU A 102 12.37 -14.57 -8.67
CA GLU A 102 13.21 -15.75 -8.94
C GLU A 102 12.63 -17.00 -8.26
N ALA A 103 12.26 -16.90 -6.99
CA ALA A 103 11.66 -18.00 -6.24
C ALA A 103 10.31 -18.43 -6.83
N ALA A 104 9.48 -17.47 -7.25
CA ALA A 104 8.22 -17.76 -7.90
C ALA A 104 8.39 -18.56 -9.19
N VAL A 105 9.32 -18.16 -10.07
CA VAL A 105 9.62 -18.89 -11.30
C VAL A 105 10.21 -20.28 -11.00
N ALA A 106 11.16 -20.37 -10.07
CA ALA A 106 11.81 -21.63 -9.71
C ALA A 106 10.83 -22.68 -9.14
N ALA A 107 9.82 -22.23 -8.39
CA ALA A 107 8.82 -23.09 -7.80
C ALA A 107 7.56 -23.30 -8.65
N GLY A 108 7.47 -22.64 -9.82
CA GLY A 108 6.30 -22.75 -10.70
C GLY A 108 5.05 -22.06 -10.14
N VAL A 109 5.22 -20.99 -9.37
CA VAL A 109 4.10 -20.17 -8.86
C VAL A 109 3.35 -19.55 -10.03
N ASN A 110 2.03 -19.65 -10.02
CA ASN A 110 1.21 -19.17 -11.14
C ASN A 110 1.20 -17.64 -11.25
N ARG A 111 1.15 -16.92 -10.11
CA ARG A 111 0.90 -15.47 -10.11
C ARG A 111 1.63 -14.74 -8.99
N VAL A 112 2.13 -13.54 -9.31
CA VAL A 112 2.64 -12.58 -8.33
C VAL A 112 1.87 -11.28 -8.44
N VAL A 113 1.29 -10.81 -7.33
CA VAL A 113 0.63 -9.50 -7.22
C VAL A 113 1.51 -8.56 -6.41
N PHE A 114 1.88 -7.43 -7.00
CA PHE A 114 2.84 -6.47 -6.47
C PHE A 114 2.18 -5.16 -6.05
N THR A 115 2.56 -4.61 -4.90
CA THR A 115 2.17 -3.26 -4.50
C THR A 115 3.20 -2.24 -4.96
N SER A 116 2.79 -1.36 -5.86
CA SER A 116 3.49 -0.16 -6.27
C SER A 116 2.82 1.08 -5.65
N THR A 117 3.14 2.27 -6.13
CA THR A 117 2.79 3.53 -5.47
C THR A 117 2.71 4.70 -6.45
N ILE A 118 1.94 5.73 -6.10
CA ILE A 118 1.95 7.04 -6.78
C ILE A 118 3.36 7.68 -6.79
N ALA A 119 4.22 7.36 -5.81
CA ALA A 119 5.59 7.88 -5.74
C ALA A 119 6.50 7.42 -6.90
N THR A 120 6.03 6.52 -7.78
CA THR A 120 6.69 6.16 -9.04
C THR A 120 6.62 7.28 -10.07
N TYR A 121 5.63 8.15 -9.99
CA TYR A 121 5.56 9.36 -10.79
C TYR A 121 6.40 10.47 -10.15
N GLY A 122 6.73 11.48 -10.91
CA GLY A 122 7.48 12.64 -10.43
C GLY A 122 6.85 13.94 -10.91
N ALA A 123 7.50 15.04 -10.60
CA ALA A 123 7.05 16.37 -11.01
C ALA A 123 7.02 16.54 -12.54
N GLY A 124 6.06 17.35 -13.03
CA GLY A 124 6.00 17.74 -14.43
C GLY A 124 5.49 16.66 -15.39
N VAL A 125 4.92 15.59 -14.88
CA VAL A 125 4.20 14.63 -15.73
C VAL A 125 2.80 15.13 -16.09
N PRO A 126 2.23 14.70 -17.23
CA PRO A 126 0.84 15.02 -17.56
C PRO A 126 -0.13 14.47 -16.50
N GLU A 127 -1.14 15.25 -16.15
CA GLU A 127 -2.18 14.87 -15.19
C GLU A 127 -3.59 14.94 -15.81
N PRO A 128 -4.54 14.08 -15.37
CA PRO A 128 -4.34 13.01 -14.40
C PRO A 128 -3.36 11.93 -14.90
N VAL A 129 -2.55 11.38 -14.00
CA VAL A 129 -1.62 10.29 -14.38
C VAL A 129 -2.37 9.00 -14.64
N ASN A 130 -2.02 8.30 -15.72
CA ASN A 130 -2.56 6.99 -16.09
C ASN A 130 -1.43 5.95 -16.23
N GLU A 131 -1.77 4.74 -16.63
CA GLU A 131 -0.82 3.62 -16.74
C GLU A 131 0.30 3.85 -17.74
N HIS A 132 0.09 4.75 -18.74
CA HIS A 132 1.08 5.12 -19.76
C HIS A 132 1.91 6.35 -19.39
N THR A 133 1.52 7.08 -18.34
CA THR A 133 2.27 8.27 -17.92
C THR A 133 3.71 7.90 -17.55
N PRO A 134 4.73 8.64 -18.04
CA PRO A 134 6.11 8.41 -17.69
C PRO A 134 6.36 8.41 -16.19
N GLN A 135 7.19 7.51 -15.71
CA GLN A 135 7.54 7.37 -14.30
C GLN A 135 8.93 7.99 -14.07
N TRP A 136 8.97 9.16 -13.43
CA TRP A 136 10.20 9.93 -13.13
C TRP A 136 10.31 10.23 -11.63
N PRO A 137 10.44 9.20 -10.79
CA PRO A 137 10.48 9.38 -9.33
C PRO A 137 11.66 10.24 -8.91
N SER A 138 11.43 11.15 -7.96
CA SER A 138 12.46 11.98 -7.36
C SER A 138 13.09 11.38 -6.09
N GLY A 139 12.50 10.33 -5.51
CA GLY A 139 12.97 9.65 -4.30
C GLY A 139 13.34 8.19 -4.54
N LEU A 140 14.22 7.66 -3.68
CA LEU A 140 14.71 6.28 -3.77
C LEU A 140 13.59 5.24 -3.69
N TYR A 141 12.59 5.45 -2.82
CA TYR A 141 11.43 4.58 -2.72
C TYR A 141 10.72 4.43 -4.08
N GLY A 142 10.36 5.55 -4.70
CA GLY A 142 9.73 5.55 -6.02
C GLY A 142 10.59 4.88 -7.08
N ALA A 143 11.90 5.17 -7.10
CA ALA A 143 12.85 4.55 -8.04
C ALA A 143 12.91 3.03 -7.89
N THR A 144 12.96 2.50 -6.66
CA THR A 144 12.95 1.05 -6.41
C THR A 144 11.62 0.40 -6.80
N LYS A 145 10.48 1.11 -6.62
CA LYS A 145 9.17 0.60 -7.05
C LYS A 145 9.03 0.58 -8.56
N VAL A 146 9.52 1.60 -9.30
CA VAL A 146 9.60 1.56 -10.77
C VAL A 146 10.43 0.37 -11.23
N ALA A 147 11.61 0.17 -10.64
CA ALA A 147 12.46 -0.97 -10.98
C ALA A 147 11.76 -2.31 -10.72
N GLY A 148 11.04 -2.44 -9.60
CA GLY A 148 10.24 -3.62 -9.27
C GLY A 148 9.14 -3.90 -10.30
N GLU A 149 8.39 -2.87 -10.73
CA GLU A 149 7.40 -3.00 -11.80
C GLU A 149 8.04 -3.49 -13.11
N ARG A 150 9.17 -2.91 -13.49
CA ARG A 150 9.87 -3.29 -14.75
C ARG A 150 10.43 -4.70 -14.65
N LEU A 151 10.98 -5.12 -13.51
CA LEU A 151 11.38 -6.50 -13.27
C LEU A 151 10.18 -7.45 -13.39
N GLY A 152 9.08 -7.17 -12.73
CA GLY A 152 7.88 -8.00 -12.81
C GLY A 152 7.38 -8.18 -14.24
N VAL A 153 7.33 -7.09 -15.04
CA VAL A 153 6.98 -7.15 -16.47
C VAL A 153 8.01 -7.97 -17.25
N TYR A 154 9.31 -7.84 -16.97
CA TYR A 154 10.35 -8.68 -17.58
C TYR A 154 10.13 -10.16 -17.28
N TYR A 155 9.83 -10.54 -16.02
CA TYR A 155 9.56 -11.92 -15.66
C TYR A 155 8.29 -12.47 -16.32
N HIS A 156 7.27 -11.62 -16.48
CA HIS A 156 6.08 -11.97 -17.25
C HIS A 156 6.43 -12.31 -18.70
N LEU A 157 7.14 -11.43 -19.38
CA LEU A 157 7.48 -11.59 -20.80
C LEU A 157 8.49 -12.72 -21.05
N ARG A 158 9.44 -12.91 -20.13
CA ARG A 158 10.54 -13.85 -20.33
C ARG A 158 10.28 -15.23 -19.76
N HIS A 159 9.55 -15.34 -18.68
CA HIS A 159 9.33 -16.58 -17.94
C HIS A 159 7.87 -17.01 -17.89
N GLY A 160 6.93 -16.22 -18.44
CA GLY A 160 5.51 -16.53 -18.42
C GLY A 160 4.84 -16.37 -17.04
N LEU A 161 5.53 -15.77 -16.05
CA LEU A 161 4.96 -15.51 -14.74
C LEU A 161 3.81 -14.50 -14.87
N ASP A 162 2.61 -14.82 -14.38
CA ASP A 162 1.50 -13.87 -14.36
C ASP A 162 1.75 -12.78 -13.30
N PHE A 163 2.53 -11.76 -13.70
CA PHE A 163 2.80 -10.60 -12.86
C PHE A 163 1.71 -9.56 -13.01
N ARG A 164 1.19 -9.09 -11.88
CA ARG A 164 0.19 -8.02 -11.78
C ARG A 164 0.59 -7.05 -10.68
N GLY A 165 0.19 -5.79 -10.77
CA GLY A 165 0.51 -4.80 -9.73
C GLY A 165 -0.50 -3.68 -9.64
N VAL A 166 -0.48 -2.98 -8.51
CA VAL A 166 -1.28 -1.77 -8.27
C VAL A 166 -0.38 -0.62 -7.82
N ARG A 167 -0.57 0.57 -8.39
CA ARG A 167 0.01 1.83 -7.91
C ARG A 167 -1.01 2.50 -7.02
N LEU A 168 -0.71 2.55 -5.74
CA LEU A 168 -1.61 3.07 -4.73
C LEU A 168 -1.45 4.59 -4.60
N GLY A 169 -2.56 5.31 -4.51
CA GLY A 169 -2.61 6.64 -3.91
C GLY A 169 -2.19 6.61 -2.44
N ALA A 170 -2.23 7.74 -1.76
CA ALA A 170 -1.97 7.79 -0.32
C ALA A 170 -3.06 7.01 0.43
N MET A 171 -2.64 5.98 1.15
CA MET A 171 -3.57 5.10 1.84
C MET A 171 -4.02 5.73 3.16
N VAL A 172 -5.33 5.78 3.37
CA VAL A 172 -5.96 6.14 4.65
C VAL A 172 -6.25 4.87 5.44
N ALA A 173 -5.73 4.79 6.67
CA ALA A 173 -5.92 3.66 7.57
C ALA A 173 -5.79 4.11 9.03
N PRO A 174 -6.52 3.49 9.99
CA PRO A 174 -6.45 3.84 11.41
C PRO A 174 -5.16 3.36 12.10
N ASP A 175 -4.48 2.38 11.52
CA ASP A 175 -3.31 1.67 12.06
C ASP A 175 -2.02 1.95 11.28
N ALA A 176 -1.99 3.04 10.50
CA ALA A 176 -0.77 3.42 9.81
C ALA A 176 0.34 3.85 10.77
N PRO A 177 1.58 3.35 10.60
CA PRO A 177 2.68 3.74 11.46
C PRO A 177 3.01 5.22 11.28
N VAL A 178 3.21 5.93 12.39
CA VAL A 178 3.57 7.35 12.40
C VAL A 178 4.92 7.55 11.70
N GLY A 179 4.98 8.54 10.80
CA GLY A 179 6.24 8.91 10.11
C GLY A 179 6.76 7.89 9.10
N GLY A 180 5.98 6.84 8.78
CA GLY A 180 6.41 5.77 7.86
C GLY A 180 6.46 6.17 6.39
N ALA A 181 5.71 7.20 5.99
CA ALA A 181 5.64 7.70 4.61
C ALA A 181 5.62 9.24 4.58
N ALA A 182 6.01 9.85 3.46
CA ALA A 182 5.91 11.28 3.29
C ALA A 182 4.44 11.77 3.27
N SER A 183 3.51 10.89 2.91
CA SER A 183 2.05 11.11 3.01
C SER A 183 1.44 10.71 4.35
N ALA A 184 2.22 10.45 5.40
CA ALA A 184 1.71 9.99 6.70
C ALA A 184 0.65 10.91 7.31
N PHE A 185 0.69 12.22 6.98
CA PHE A 185 -0.29 13.20 7.42
C PHE A 185 -1.75 12.82 7.11
N VAL A 186 -2.00 12.02 6.05
CA VAL A 186 -3.37 11.57 5.71
C VAL A 186 -3.96 10.60 6.74
N CYS A 187 -3.11 9.97 7.55
CA CYS A 187 -3.53 9.09 8.67
C CYS A 187 -3.34 9.80 10.02
N GLU A 188 -2.23 10.53 10.18
CA GLU A 188 -1.88 11.27 11.40
C GLU A 188 -2.96 12.29 11.79
N LEU A 189 -3.58 12.95 10.80
CA LEU A 189 -4.71 13.86 10.99
C LEU A 189 -5.79 13.21 11.88
N TYR A 190 -6.25 12.03 11.51
CA TYR A 190 -7.35 11.36 12.21
C TYR A 190 -6.94 10.88 13.61
N ALA A 191 -5.76 10.26 13.71
CA ALA A 191 -5.25 9.78 14.99
C ALA A 191 -5.05 10.93 15.98
N GLN A 192 -4.42 12.02 15.56
CA GLN A 192 -4.19 13.19 16.42
C GLN A 192 -5.49 13.95 16.76
N ALA A 193 -6.43 14.01 15.81
CA ALA A 193 -7.74 14.62 16.07
C ALA A 193 -8.50 13.89 17.18
N VAL A 194 -8.44 12.54 17.21
CA VAL A 194 -9.07 11.73 18.26
C VAL A 194 -8.30 11.81 19.58
N GLN A 195 -6.98 11.63 19.55
CA GLN A 195 -6.16 11.51 20.77
C GLN A 195 -5.86 12.84 21.45
N CYS A 196 -5.63 13.90 20.66
CA CYS A 196 -5.16 15.19 21.15
C CYS A 196 -6.16 16.34 20.95
N GLY A 197 -7.22 16.13 20.18
CA GLY A 197 -8.16 17.20 19.79
C GLY A 197 -7.52 18.30 18.95
N ALA A 198 -6.37 18.03 18.33
CA ALA A 198 -5.65 18.99 17.51
C ALA A 198 -4.75 18.30 16.48
N TYR A 199 -4.55 18.93 15.32
CA TYR A 199 -3.54 18.54 14.36
C TYR A 199 -2.94 19.75 13.67
N ARG A 200 -1.64 19.69 13.34
CA ARG A 200 -0.94 20.70 12.57
C ARG A 200 -0.34 20.08 11.32
N PHE A 201 -0.87 20.49 10.18
CA PHE A 201 -0.31 20.10 8.89
C PHE A 201 1.01 20.83 8.61
N ASP A 202 1.98 20.10 8.10
CA ASP A 202 3.24 20.60 7.58
C ASP A 202 3.29 20.71 6.04
N VAL A 203 2.10 20.62 5.41
CA VAL A 203 1.86 20.79 3.97
C VAL A 203 0.86 21.93 3.73
N TYR A 204 0.74 22.39 2.48
CA TYR A 204 -0.22 23.45 2.17
C TYR A 204 -1.67 22.97 2.22
N PRO A 205 -2.63 23.82 2.62
CA PRO A 205 -4.06 23.47 2.59
C PRO A 205 -4.56 23.17 1.17
N THR A 206 -3.89 23.72 0.16
CA THR A 206 -4.20 23.54 -1.27
C THR A 206 -3.57 22.29 -1.87
N THR A 207 -2.62 21.64 -1.18
CA THR A 207 -2.01 20.37 -1.63
C THR A 207 -3.11 19.36 -1.91
N GLN A 208 -3.08 18.76 -3.10
CA GLN A 208 -4.00 17.69 -3.50
C GLN A 208 -3.25 16.38 -3.60
N LEU A 209 -3.88 15.29 -3.16
CA LEU A 209 -3.26 13.98 -3.16
C LEU A 209 -4.31 12.90 -3.41
N PRO A 210 -4.12 12.02 -4.39
CA PRO A 210 -4.98 10.86 -4.55
C PRO A 210 -4.95 10.00 -3.28
N VAL A 211 -6.13 9.70 -2.73
CA VAL A 211 -6.27 8.90 -1.50
C VAL A 211 -7.05 7.63 -1.78
N VAL A 212 -6.87 6.61 -0.94
CA VAL A 212 -7.62 5.35 -1.01
C VAL A 212 -7.76 4.75 0.39
N TRP A 213 -8.92 4.18 0.69
CA TRP A 213 -9.17 3.46 1.94
C TRP A 213 -8.45 2.10 1.94
N VAL A 214 -7.93 1.68 3.09
CA VAL A 214 -7.13 0.45 3.20
C VAL A 214 -7.89 -0.81 2.78
N ASP A 215 -9.18 -0.92 3.08
CA ASP A 215 -9.96 -2.09 2.65
C ASP A 215 -10.28 -2.06 1.15
N ASP A 216 -10.40 -0.88 0.53
CA ASP A 216 -10.46 -0.74 -0.93
C ASP A 216 -9.16 -1.20 -1.60
N VAL A 217 -8.01 -1.01 -0.94
CA VAL A 217 -6.72 -1.56 -1.39
C VAL A 217 -6.73 -3.09 -1.31
N VAL A 218 -7.24 -3.67 -0.22
CA VAL A 218 -7.38 -5.14 -0.09
C VAL A 218 -8.30 -5.69 -1.17
N HIS A 219 -9.45 -5.04 -1.41
CA HIS A 219 -10.37 -5.41 -2.49
C HIS A 219 -9.71 -5.30 -3.87
N ALA A 220 -8.88 -4.26 -4.10
CA ALA A 220 -8.12 -4.11 -5.33
C ALA A 220 -7.13 -5.25 -5.55
N LEU A 221 -6.36 -5.61 -4.51
CA LEU A 221 -5.37 -6.70 -4.60
C LEU A 221 -6.05 -8.05 -4.88
N VAL A 222 -7.13 -8.36 -4.16
CA VAL A 222 -7.89 -9.61 -4.37
C VAL A 222 -8.59 -9.60 -5.74
N GLY A 223 -9.25 -8.50 -6.10
CA GLY A 223 -9.94 -8.38 -7.39
C GLY A 223 -8.99 -8.49 -8.59
N LEU A 224 -7.83 -7.81 -8.54
CA LEU A 224 -6.82 -7.91 -9.58
C LEU A 224 -6.20 -9.33 -9.63
N HIS A 225 -6.00 -9.96 -8.48
CA HIS A 225 -5.56 -11.35 -8.41
C HIS A 225 -6.56 -12.27 -9.14
N ASP A 226 -7.84 -12.13 -8.88
CA ASP A 226 -8.88 -13.04 -9.38
C ASP A 226 -9.33 -12.71 -10.82
N ALA A 227 -8.97 -11.53 -11.34
CA ALA A 227 -9.33 -11.08 -12.68
C ALA A 227 -8.84 -12.04 -13.77
N ASP A 228 -9.63 -12.17 -14.85
CA ASP A 228 -9.22 -12.89 -16.05
C ASP A 228 -8.02 -12.18 -16.71
N GLY A 229 -6.90 -12.89 -16.83
CA GLY A 229 -5.66 -12.36 -17.39
C GLY A 229 -5.77 -11.88 -18.83
N GLU A 230 -6.71 -12.41 -19.61
CA GLU A 230 -6.97 -12.02 -21.00
C GLU A 230 -7.66 -10.65 -21.10
N MET A 231 -8.38 -10.26 -20.05
CA MET A 231 -9.03 -8.94 -19.97
C MET A 231 -8.08 -7.82 -19.54
N LEU A 232 -6.91 -8.15 -19.00
CA LEU A 232 -5.96 -7.18 -18.46
C LEU A 232 -5.10 -6.56 -19.58
N ARG A 233 -5.41 -5.31 -19.95
CA ARG A 233 -4.63 -4.52 -20.92
C ARG A 233 -3.29 -4.04 -20.36
N HIS A 234 -3.18 -3.95 -19.04
CA HIS A 234 -1.98 -3.51 -18.31
C HIS A 234 -1.51 -4.56 -17.33
N ARG A 235 -0.23 -4.50 -16.96
CA ARG A 235 0.31 -5.35 -15.88
C ARG A 235 0.30 -4.64 -14.53
N VAL A 236 0.24 -3.30 -14.51
CA VAL A 236 0.19 -2.47 -13.31
C VAL A 236 -0.88 -1.40 -13.48
N TYR A 237 -1.75 -1.25 -12.51
CA TYR A 237 -2.93 -0.40 -12.52
C TYR A 237 -2.91 0.67 -11.44
N ASN A 238 -3.46 1.84 -11.72
CA ASN A 238 -3.65 2.90 -10.76
C ASN A 238 -4.87 2.65 -9.87
N ILE A 239 -4.74 2.93 -8.55
CA ILE A 239 -5.79 2.74 -7.55
C ILE A 239 -5.89 3.98 -6.66
N ALA A 240 -7.02 4.66 -6.72
CA ALA A 240 -7.37 5.81 -5.88
C ALA A 240 -8.89 5.98 -5.79
N ALA A 241 -9.38 6.53 -4.70
CA ALA A 241 -10.81 6.79 -4.48
C ALA A 241 -11.20 8.25 -4.79
N GLY A 242 -10.24 9.15 -4.82
CA GLY A 242 -10.46 10.56 -5.09
C GLY A 242 -9.22 11.39 -4.83
N THR A 243 -9.31 12.69 -5.05
CA THR A 243 -8.20 13.64 -4.97
C THR A 243 -8.56 14.85 -4.11
N PRO A 244 -8.84 14.67 -2.80
CA PRO A 244 -9.17 15.77 -1.92
C PRO A 244 -7.96 16.70 -1.75
N SER A 245 -8.24 18.00 -1.54
CA SER A 245 -7.25 18.88 -0.96
C SER A 245 -7.06 18.57 0.53
N VAL A 246 -5.91 18.94 1.08
CA VAL A 246 -5.63 18.80 2.53
C VAL A 246 -6.65 19.61 3.34
N GLN A 247 -7.09 20.77 2.83
CA GLN A 247 -8.18 21.55 3.45
C GLN A 247 -9.49 20.74 3.48
N ALA A 248 -9.85 20.07 2.38
CA ALA A 248 -11.08 19.26 2.34
C ALA A 248 -11.03 18.09 3.34
N MET A 249 -9.85 17.48 3.55
CA MET A 249 -9.65 16.45 4.58
C MET A 249 -9.82 17.04 5.99
N ALA A 250 -9.22 18.20 6.25
CA ALA A 250 -9.39 18.93 7.51
C ALA A 250 -10.87 19.25 7.79
N ASP A 251 -11.57 19.79 6.79
CA ASP A 251 -12.99 20.13 6.90
C ASP A 251 -13.87 18.90 7.18
N ALA A 252 -13.54 17.75 6.57
CA ALA A 252 -14.26 16.50 6.83
C ALA A 252 -14.09 16.03 8.28
N VAL A 253 -12.92 16.22 8.89
CA VAL A 253 -12.67 15.93 10.31
C VAL A 253 -13.40 16.94 11.21
N VAL A 254 -13.33 18.25 10.91
CA VAL A 254 -14.02 19.30 11.69
C VAL A 254 -15.53 19.09 11.73
N ARG A 255 -16.13 18.62 10.62
CA ARG A 255 -17.57 18.29 10.61
C ARG A 255 -17.96 17.20 11.61
N ARG A 256 -17.03 16.29 11.97
CA ARG A 256 -17.26 15.15 12.87
C ARG A 256 -16.72 15.34 14.28
N ILE A 257 -15.76 16.25 14.43
CA ILE A 257 -15.13 16.66 15.68
C ILE A 257 -15.08 18.20 15.69
N PRO A 258 -16.20 18.91 16.01
CA PRO A 258 -16.28 20.36 15.87
C PRO A 258 -15.27 21.15 16.72
N ASP A 259 -14.81 20.58 17.85
CA ASP A 259 -13.86 21.23 18.75
C ASP A 259 -12.40 20.96 18.40
N VAL A 260 -12.11 20.19 17.34
CA VAL A 260 -10.73 19.91 16.91
C VAL A 260 -10.05 21.18 16.41
N LYS A 261 -8.82 21.39 16.81
CA LYS A 261 -8.00 22.52 16.34
C LYS A 261 -7.09 22.07 15.22
N ILE A 262 -7.26 22.64 14.04
CA ILE A 262 -6.42 22.33 12.86
C ILE A 262 -5.69 23.57 12.40
N ASP A 263 -4.37 23.47 12.32
CA ASP A 263 -3.48 24.51 11.85
C ASP A 263 -2.70 24.04 10.61
N PHE A 264 -2.23 25.01 9.80
CA PHE A 264 -1.37 24.77 8.64
C PHE A 264 -0.08 25.57 8.81
N VAL A 265 1.03 24.88 8.94
CA VAL A 265 2.39 25.46 9.02
C VAL A 265 3.28 24.68 8.06
N PRO A 266 3.20 24.97 6.74
CA PRO A 266 3.94 24.21 5.74
C PRO A 266 5.45 24.22 6.02
N ASP A 267 6.03 23.02 6.04
CA ASP A 267 7.47 22.85 6.15
C ASP A 267 8.13 23.19 4.80
N PRO A 268 9.14 24.07 4.78
CA PRO A 268 9.74 24.55 3.53
C PRO A 268 10.47 23.48 2.72
N VAL A 269 10.79 22.34 3.34
CA VAL A 269 11.45 21.20 2.68
C VAL A 269 10.43 20.13 2.28
N ARG A 270 9.54 19.75 3.20
CA ARG A 270 8.57 18.66 2.98
C ARG A 270 7.42 19.05 2.06
N ALA A 271 6.82 20.22 2.24
CA ALA A 271 5.65 20.61 1.46
C ALA A 271 5.92 20.62 -0.06
N PRO A 272 7.03 21.16 -0.59
CA PRO A 272 7.36 21.06 -2.00
C PRO A 272 7.57 19.63 -2.50
N ILE A 273 8.04 18.70 -1.64
CA ILE A 273 8.22 17.30 -2.01
C ILE A 273 6.86 16.65 -2.23
N VAL A 274 5.91 16.89 -1.33
CA VAL A 274 4.55 16.35 -1.46
C VAL A 274 3.86 16.96 -2.68
N ASP A 275 3.97 18.26 -2.90
CA ASP A 275 3.41 18.96 -4.07
C ASP A 275 4.07 18.56 -5.40
N SER A 276 5.22 17.87 -5.37
CA SER A 276 5.85 17.32 -6.57
C SER A 276 5.21 16.01 -7.06
N TRP A 277 4.34 15.41 -6.25
CA TRP A 277 3.60 14.22 -6.66
C TRP A 277 2.37 14.60 -7.49
N PRO A 278 1.89 13.69 -8.35
CA PRO A 278 0.67 13.94 -9.10
C PRO A 278 -0.52 14.25 -8.19
N SER A 279 -1.23 15.29 -8.53
CA SER A 279 -2.44 15.70 -7.81
C SER A 279 -3.64 14.80 -8.14
N ALA A 280 -3.64 14.10 -9.29
CA ALA A 280 -4.75 13.27 -9.73
C ALA A 280 -4.30 11.99 -10.42
N MET A 281 -5.01 10.88 -10.15
CA MET A 281 -4.83 9.57 -10.80
C MET A 281 -6.08 9.21 -11.59
N ASP A 282 -5.89 8.82 -12.86
CA ASP A 282 -6.92 8.15 -13.64
C ASP A 282 -6.95 6.66 -13.26
N VAL A 283 -8.11 6.18 -12.83
CA VAL A 283 -8.35 4.79 -12.43
C VAL A 283 -9.32 4.07 -13.37
N SER A 284 -9.60 4.66 -14.54
CA SER A 284 -10.55 4.10 -15.50
C SER A 284 -10.14 2.72 -16.01
N ALA A 285 -8.83 2.47 -16.18
CA ALA A 285 -8.33 1.17 -16.59
C ALA A 285 -8.65 0.07 -15.57
N SER A 286 -8.53 0.34 -14.28
CA SER A 286 -8.89 -0.61 -13.22
C SER A 286 -10.37 -0.94 -13.24
N HIS A 287 -11.20 0.07 -13.49
CA HIS A 287 -12.64 -0.11 -13.64
C HIS A 287 -13.00 -0.94 -14.88
N ASP A 288 -12.42 -0.60 -16.04
CA ASP A 288 -12.80 -1.17 -17.33
C ASP A 288 -12.31 -2.62 -17.49
N ASP A 289 -11.08 -2.93 -17.03
CA ASP A 289 -10.46 -4.22 -17.27
C ASP A 289 -10.88 -5.30 -16.26
N TRP A 290 -11.15 -4.92 -15.01
CA TRP A 290 -11.48 -5.89 -13.95
C TRP A 290 -12.51 -5.40 -12.92
N GLY A 291 -13.21 -4.30 -13.23
CA GLY A 291 -14.41 -3.85 -12.50
C GLY A 291 -14.15 -3.21 -11.15
N TRP A 292 -12.90 -2.90 -10.78
CA TRP A 292 -12.61 -2.30 -9.48
C TRP A 292 -13.17 -0.87 -9.39
N ARG A 293 -13.82 -0.60 -8.27
CA ARG A 293 -14.29 0.73 -7.88
C ARG A 293 -14.04 0.92 -6.38
N PRO A 294 -13.65 2.12 -5.94
CA PRO A 294 -13.60 2.41 -4.51
C PRO A 294 -15.02 2.34 -3.92
N ALA A 295 -15.14 1.76 -2.74
CA ALA A 295 -16.37 1.73 -1.97
C ALA A 295 -16.51 2.96 -1.05
N PHE A 296 -15.40 3.64 -0.77
CA PHE A 296 -15.35 4.76 0.18
C PHE A 296 -14.94 6.05 -0.53
N ASP A 297 -15.77 7.10 -0.41
CA ASP A 297 -15.39 8.48 -0.68
C ASP A 297 -14.72 9.12 0.55
N LEU A 298 -14.31 10.39 0.45
CA LEU A 298 -13.64 11.10 1.56
C LEU A 298 -14.48 11.13 2.85
N GLU A 299 -15.80 11.34 2.72
CA GLU A 299 -16.70 11.42 3.87
C GLU A 299 -16.82 10.06 4.57
N GLN A 300 -17.00 9.02 3.78
CA GLN A 300 -17.09 7.63 4.26
C GLN A 300 -15.77 7.16 4.88
N MET A 301 -14.62 7.46 4.23
CA MET A 301 -13.28 7.17 4.80
C MET A 301 -13.10 7.88 6.14
N THR A 302 -13.47 9.17 6.21
CA THR A 302 -13.34 9.95 7.45
C THR A 302 -14.20 9.38 8.57
N GLU A 303 -15.44 8.99 8.27
CA GLU A 303 -16.33 8.37 9.24
C GLU A 303 -15.78 7.05 9.74
N GLN A 304 -15.35 6.20 8.83
CA GLN A 304 -14.85 4.86 9.15
C GLN A 304 -13.58 4.90 9.99
N VAL A 305 -12.59 5.73 9.59
CA VAL A 305 -11.33 5.82 10.35
C VAL A 305 -11.54 6.38 11.76
N LEU A 306 -12.41 7.39 11.91
CA LEU A 306 -12.72 7.95 13.23
C LEU A 306 -13.49 6.97 14.10
N HIS A 307 -14.37 6.15 13.52
CA HIS A 307 -15.07 5.09 14.22
C HIS A 307 -14.10 4.05 14.77
N GLU A 308 -13.23 3.48 13.90
CA GLU A 308 -12.25 2.47 14.31
C GLU A 308 -11.26 3.01 15.36
N LEU A 309 -10.79 4.25 15.23
CA LEU A 309 -9.91 4.86 16.23
C LEU A 309 -10.57 5.00 17.61
N ARG A 310 -11.85 5.43 17.65
CA ARG A 310 -12.60 5.56 18.91
C ARG A 310 -12.88 4.21 19.57
N GLU A 311 -13.16 3.17 18.79
CA GLU A 311 -13.33 1.81 19.34
C GLU A 311 -12.04 1.30 19.97
N ARG A 312 -10.88 1.57 19.37
CA ARG A 312 -9.57 1.21 19.94
C ARG A 312 -9.28 1.92 21.25
N ASP A 313 -9.58 3.22 21.33
CA ASP A 313 -9.39 3.98 22.56
C ASP A 313 -10.33 3.50 23.68
N ALA A 314 -11.53 3.03 23.35
CA ALA A 314 -12.50 2.49 24.30
C ALA A 314 -12.15 1.07 24.79
N GLU A 315 -11.47 0.25 23.96
CA GLU A 315 -11.07 -1.13 24.27
C GLU A 315 -9.56 -1.36 24.01
N PRO A 316 -8.66 -0.74 24.78
CA PRO A 316 -7.21 -0.81 24.51
C PRO A 316 -6.62 -2.23 24.57
N GLY A 317 -7.34 -3.22 25.11
CA GLY A 317 -6.91 -4.63 25.16
C GLY A 317 -7.34 -5.49 23.96
N ARG A 318 -8.13 -4.96 23.03
CA ARG A 318 -8.65 -5.72 21.87
C ARG A 318 -7.67 -5.75 20.70
N TYR A 319 -6.68 -4.86 20.73
CA TYR A 319 -5.71 -4.62 19.65
C TYR A 319 -4.25 -4.71 20.11
N ILE A 320 -4.00 -5.36 21.25
CA ILE A 320 -2.65 -5.71 21.79
C ILE A 320 -2.40 -7.20 21.61
#